data_ea362f302b2783b25e2ceda0934739c7
#
_entry.id   ea362f302b2783b25e2ceda0934739c7
#
_cell.length_a   1.000
_cell.length_b   1.000
_cell.length_c   1.000
_cell.angle_alpha   90.00
_cell.angle_beta   90.00
_cell.angle_gamma   90.00
#
_symmetry.space_group_name_H-M   'P 1'
#
loop_
_entity.id
_entity.type
_entity.pdbx_description
1 polymer ?
#
loop_
_entity_poly.entity_id
_entity_poly.type
_entity_poly.pdbx_seq_one_letter_code
_entity_poly.pdbx_strand_id
1 'polypeptide(L)'
;MSADILKRIVEVKWEEIAAAKARRSLASLRDEAEGRRGEQRGFERALRAKIAAGRAAVIAEIKKASPSKGVLREDFRPAHIAESYARHGAACLSVLTDERFFQGSIAYLQEARLSCELPVLRKDFMVDEYQVMEAGAMGADCILLIAACLSDTQMADLEAAAHAIGLDVLVEVHDGEELDRALKLKTPLVGINNRNLRTFDVTLDTTLALLPRVPADRLLVTESGILGAADVQRMRAEQVHAFLVGEAFMRQPDPGQALEQLFG
;
A
#
# COMPACT_ATOMS: atom_id res chain seq x y z
N MET A 1 -6.32 -21.78 -10.85
CA MET A 1 -6.41 -20.47 -11.54
C MET A 1 -5.69 -19.33 -10.79
N SER A 2 -5.58 -19.32 -9.49
CA SER A 2 -5.07 -18.17 -8.72
C SER A 2 -3.55 -18.11 -8.49
N ALA A 3 -2.86 -19.26 -8.32
CA ALA A 3 -1.39 -19.27 -8.29
C ALA A 3 -0.78 -18.72 -9.60
N ASP A 4 -1.58 -18.67 -10.61
CA ASP A 4 -1.31 -18.18 -11.96
C ASP A 4 -1.38 -16.64 -12.03
N ILE A 5 -2.29 -15.98 -11.26
CA ILE A 5 -2.50 -14.54 -11.42
C ILE A 5 -1.31 -13.71 -10.91
N LEU A 6 -0.77 -14.04 -9.72
CA LEU A 6 0.37 -13.30 -9.15
C LEU A 6 1.61 -13.48 -10.02
N LYS A 7 1.87 -14.70 -10.45
CA LYS A 7 2.97 -14.99 -11.39
C LYS A 7 2.82 -14.21 -12.69
N ARG A 8 1.61 -14.21 -13.26
CA ARG A 8 1.32 -13.44 -14.47
C ARG A 8 1.49 -11.94 -14.29
N ILE A 9 1.08 -11.39 -13.13
CA ILE A 9 1.30 -9.97 -12.81
C ILE A 9 2.79 -9.68 -12.80
N VAL A 10 3.59 -10.50 -12.12
CA VAL A 10 5.05 -10.32 -12.05
C VAL A 10 5.70 -10.44 -13.46
N GLU A 11 5.28 -11.38 -14.28
CA GLU A 11 5.76 -11.49 -15.67
C GLU A 11 5.47 -10.20 -16.47
N VAL A 12 4.26 -9.67 -16.36
CA VAL A 12 3.86 -8.40 -16.99
C VAL A 12 4.67 -7.23 -16.46
N LYS A 13 4.96 -7.19 -15.15
CA LYS A 13 5.82 -6.12 -14.58
C LYS A 13 7.22 -6.11 -15.20
N TRP A 14 7.81 -7.26 -15.44
CA TRP A 14 9.09 -7.33 -16.13
C TRP A 14 9.03 -6.79 -17.57
N GLU A 15 7.94 -7.05 -18.32
CA GLU A 15 7.72 -6.46 -19.63
C GLU A 15 7.58 -4.92 -19.55
N GLU A 16 6.79 -4.42 -18.59
CA GLU A 16 6.57 -3.00 -18.37
C GLU A 16 7.87 -2.27 -18.00
N ILE A 17 8.68 -2.87 -17.10
CA ILE A 17 9.98 -2.33 -16.71
C ILE A 17 10.95 -2.29 -17.89
N ALA A 18 11.00 -3.35 -18.71
CA ALA A 18 11.87 -3.37 -19.89
C ALA A 18 11.49 -2.26 -20.87
N ALA A 19 10.19 -2.06 -21.11
CA ALA A 19 9.69 -0.97 -21.97
C ALA A 19 9.94 0.42 -21.36
N ALA A 20 9.84 0.56 -20.04
CA ALA A 20 10.11 1.82 -19.34
C ALA A 20 11.61 2.16 -19.37
N LYS A 21 12.50 1.20 -19.12
CA LYS A 21 13.96 1.37 -19.21
C LYS A 21 14.43 1.82 -20.62
N ALA A 22 13.73 1.38 -21.68
CA ALA A 22 14.01 1.81 -23.04
C ALA A 22 13.64 3.30 -23.30
N ARG A 23 12.67 3.83 -22.58
CA ARG A 23 12.21 5.23 -22.69
C ARG A 23 12.96 6.19 -21.78
N ARG A 24 13.33 5.71 -20.58
CA ARG A 24 14.01 6.52 -19.57
C ARG A 24 15.02 5.68 -18.81
N SER A 25 16.26 6.14 -18.69
CA SER A 25 17.31 5.42 -17.98
C SER A 25 17.10 5.42 -16.47
N LEU A 26 17.60 4.36 -15.80
CA LEU A 26 17.61 4.28 -14.33
C LEU A 26 18.37 5.47 -13.71
N ALA A 27 19.49 5.89 -14.32
CA ALA A 27 20.28 7.03 -13.85
C ALA A 27 19.42 8.32 -13.82
N SER A 28 18.69 8.62 -14.91
CA SER A 28 17.81 9.79 -14.95
C SER A 28 16.70 9.74 -13.90
N LEU A 29 16.12 8.56 -13.61
CA LEU A 29 15.12 8.42 -12.55
C LEU A 29 15.74 8.60 -11.16
N ARG A 30 16.94 8.06 -10.96
CA ARG A 30 17.67 8.21 -9.70
C ARG A 30 18.00 9.66 -9.40
N ASP A 31 18.52 10.41 -10.37
CA ASP A 31 18.81 11.84 -10.22
C ASP A 31 17.56 12.64 -9.82
N GLU A 32 16.40 12.33 -10.44
CA GLU A 32 15.14 12.98 -10.08
C GLU A 32 14.65 12.57 -8.69
N ALA A 33 14.69 11.27 -8.36
CA ALA A 33 14.29 10.78 -7.05
C ALA A 33 15.17 11.33 -5.92
N GLU A 34 16.48 11.40 -6.13
CA GLU A 34 17.42 12.01 -5.19
C GLU A 34 17.19 13.52 -5.06
N GLY A 35 16.89 14.21 -6.17
CA GLY A 35 16.53 15.63 -6.18
C GLY A 35 15.27 15.94 -5.36
N ARG A 36 14.38 14.98 -5.20
CA ARG A 36 13.17 15.07 -4.39
C ARG A 36 13.33 14.58 -2.94
N ARG A 37 14.53 14.17 -2.57
CA ARG A 37 14.81 13.73 -1.19
C ARG A 37 14.57 14.88 -0.22
N GLY A 38 13.71 14.63 0.77
CA GLY A 38 13.26 15.63 1.74
C GLY A 38 11.87 16.21 1.44
N GLU A 39 11.27 15.90 0.29
CA GLU A 39 9.87 16.22 -0.02
C GLU A 39 8.88 15.18 0.54
N GLN A 40 9.40 14.07 1.12
CA GLN A 40 8.58 13.01 1.68
C GLN A 40 7.82 13.49 2.91
N ARG A 41 6.54 13.15 2.96
CA ARG A 41 5.61 13.59 4.02
C ARG A 41 5.66 12.73 5.28
N GLY A 42 6.45 11.62 5.26
CA GLY A 42 6.63 10.71 6.40
C GLY A 42 5.42 9.82 6.63
N PHE A 43 5.34 8.74 5.86
CA PHE A 43 4.20 7.81 5.87
C PHE A 43 4.06 7.08 7.22
N GLU A 44 5.14 6.49 7.73
CA GLU A 44 5.17 5.87 9.05
C GLU A 44 4.80 6.87 10.15
N ARG A 45 5.40 8.06 10.12
CA ARG A 45 5.15 9.10 11.11
C ARG A 45 3.67 9.50 11.18
N ALA A 46 3.00 9.60 10.04
CA ALA A 46 1.57 9.93 9.99
C ALA A 46 0.70 8.83 10.63
N LEU A 47 1.02 7.55 10.40
CA LEU A 47 0.34 6.43 11.03
C LEU A 47 0.52 6.44 12.55
N ARG A 48 1.77 6.59 13.03
CA ARG A 48 2.06 6.65 14.47
C ARG A 48 1.40 7.84 15.15
N ALA A 49 1.32 8.99 14.49
CA ALA A 49 0.66 10.17 15.03
C ALA A 49 -0.85 9.95 15.27
N LYS A 50 -1.54 9.26 14.36
CA LYS A 50 -2.95 8.89 14.53
C LYS A 50 -3.14 7.93 15.71
N ILE A 51 -2.29 6.91 15.81
CA ILE A 51 -2.35 5.91 16.89
C ILE A 51 -2.07 6.58 18.24
N ALA A 52 -1.06 7.43 18.32
CA ALA A 52 -0.72 8.17 19.54
C ALA A 52 -1.84 9.11 20.00
N ALA A 53 -2.67 9.60 19.06
CA ALA A 53 -3.88 10.37 19.37
C ALA A 53 -5.09 9.49 19.75
N GLY A 54 -4.91 8.17 19.97
CA GLY A 54 -5.98 7.22 20.33
C GLY A 54 -6.92 6.84 19.18
N ARG A 55 -6.60 7.25 17.94
CA ARG A 55 -7.45 7.03 16.75
C ARG A 55 -6.90 5.88 15.90
N ALA A 56 -7.77 5.28 15.10
CA ALA A 56 -7.34 4.35 14.07
C ALA A 56 -6.52 5.07 12.99
N ALA A 57 -5.40 4.47 12.57
CA ALA A 57 -4.58 4.96 11.47
C ALA A 57 -5.03 4.29 10.17
N VAL A 58 -5.79 5.00 9.35
CA VAL A 58 -6.35 4.46 8.11
C VAL A 58 -5.49 4.89 6.91
N ILE A 59 -4.94 3.90 6.21
CA ILE A 59 -4.41 4.04 4.87
C ILE A 59 -5.59 3.87 3.92
N ALA A 60 -6.09 4.98 3.37
CA ALA A 60 -7.27 4.98 2.53
C ALA A 60 -6.88 4.72 1.07
N GLU A 61 -7.37 3.60 0.51
CA GLU A 61 -6.98 3.14 -0.82
C GLU A 61 -7.84 3.78 -1.92
N ILE A 62 -7.18 4.32 -2.93
CA ILE A 62 -7.75 4.85 -4.17
C ILE A 62 -7.55 3.79 -5.26
N LYS A 63 -8.61 3.04 -5.55
CA LYS A 63 -8.61 1.88 -6.44
C LYS A 63 -9.82 1.85 -7.35
N LYS A 64 -9.59 1.90 -8.68
CA LYS A 64 -10.67 1.87 -9.68
C LYS A 64 -11.24 0.48 -9.86
N ALA A 65 -10.37 -0.52 -9.98
CA ALA A 65 -10.74 -1.90 -10.27
C ALA A 65 -9.82 -2.89 -9.58
N SER A 66 -10.21 -4.16 -9.55
CA SER A 66 -9.35 -5.28 -9.15
C SER A 66 -9.68 -6.55 -9.93
N PRO A 67 -8.73 -7.50 -10.08
CA PRO A 67 -8.98 -8.77 -10.78
C PRO A 67 -10.13 -9.59 -10.18
N SER A 68 -10.30 -9.53 -8.86
CA SER A 68 -11.31 -10.32 -8.14
C SER A 68 -12.72 -9.72 -8.13
N LYS A 69 -12.85 -8.39 -8.36
CA LYS A 69 -14.10 -7.65 -8.16
C LYS A 69 -14.53 -6.81 -9.38
N GLY A 70 -13.68 -6.74 -10.42
CA GLY A 70 -13.90 -5.85 -11.56
C GLY A 70 -13.83 -4.37 -11.18
N VAL A 71 -14.56 -3.52 -11.89
CA VAL A 71 -14.65 -2.08 -11.61
C VAL A 71 -15.41 -1.84 -10.31
N LEU A 72 -14.78 -1.13 -9.38
CA LEU A 72 -15.35 -0.77 -8.08
C LEU A 72 -16.03 0.60 -8.13
N ARG A 73 -15.51 1.51 -8.96
CA ARG A 73 -15.99 2.87 -9.09
C ARG A 73 -15.90 3.36 -10.54
N GLU A 74 -17.04 3.64 -11.16
CA GLU A 74 -17.12 4.14 -12.55
C GLU A 74 -16.68 5.62 -12.63
N ASP A 75 -17.28 6.50 -11.80
CA ASP A 75 -16.87 7.91 -11.68
C ASP A 75 -15.64 8.00 -10.77
N PHE A 76 -14.48 7.72 -11.37
CA PHE A 76 -13.19 7.63 -10.67
C PHE A 76 -12.40 8.92 -10.85
N ARG A 77 -12.35 9.72 -9.78
CA ARG A 77 -11.67 11.02 -9.72
C ARG A 77 -10.66 11.03 -8.56
N PRO A 78 -9.40 10.63 -8.78
CA PRO A 78 -8.40 10.48 -7.72
C PRO A 78 -8.22 11.71 -6.84
N ALA A 79 -8.19 12.90 -7.43
CA ALA A 79 -8.07 14.18 -6.71
C ALA A 79 -9.23 14.39 -5.70
N HIS A 80 -10.47 14.25 -6.15
CA HIS A 80 -11.65 14.42 -5.29
C HIS A 80 -11.73 13.35 -4.19
N ILE A 81 -11.35 12.11 -4.53
CA ILE A 81 -11.32 11.02 -3.55
C ILE A 81 -10.27 11.31 -2.47
N ALA A 82 -9.06 11.76 -2.86
CA ALA A 82 -7.99 12.11 -1.94
C ALA A 82 -8.37 13.28 -1.01
N GLU A 83 -8.98 14.34 -1.56
CA GLU A 83 -9.51 15.46 -0.78
C GLU A 83 -10.57 15.00 0.23
N SER A 84 -11.49 14.12 -0.20
CA SER A 84 -12.50 13.58 0.69
C SER A 84 -11.88 12.76 1.81
N TYR A 85 -10.93 11.86 1.51
CA TYR A 85 -10.21 11.10 2.54
C TYR A 85 -9.47 12.01 3.54
N ALA A 86 -8.80 13.05 3.04
CA ALA A 86 -8.08 13.99 3.91
C ALA A 86 -9.01 14.72 4.88
N ARG A 87 -10.15 15.20 4.40
CA ARG A 87 -11.16 15.89 5.22
C ARG A 87 -11.79 14.99 6.28
N HIS A 88 -11.96 13.71 5.98
CA HIS A 88 -12.62 12.75 6.87
C HIS A 88 -11.64 11.89 7.69
N GLY A 89 -10.36 12.32 7.76
CA GLY A 89 -9.45 11.84 8.79
C GLY A 89 -8.57 10.65 8.43
N ALA A 90 -8.40 10.30 7.16
CA ALA A 90 -7.36 9.35 6.75
C ALA A 90 -5.98 9.74 7.31
N ALA A 91 -5.13 8.78 7.57
CA ALA A 91 -3.75 9.01 7.96
C ALA A 91 -2.84 9.14 6.73
N CYS A 92 -3.04 8.28 5.76
CA CYS A 92 -2.28 8.18 4.53
C CYS A 92 -3.19 7.74 3.37
N LEU A 93 -2.69 7.89 2.16
CA LEU A 93 -3.30 7.35 0.94
C LEU A 93 -2.54 6.12 0.45
N SER A 94 -3.24 5.21 -0.20
CA SER A 94 -2.68 4.13 -1.03
C SER A 94 -3.26 4.28 -2.43
N VAL A 95 -2.42 4.44 -3.45
CA VAL A 95 -2.90 4.64 -4.82
C VAL A 95 -2.39 3.54 -5.74
N LEU A 96 -3.31 2.83 -6.39
CA LEU A 96 -2.98 1.80 -7.37
C LEU A 96 -2.34 2.43 -8.60
N THR A 97 -1.14 1.97 -8.97
CA THR A 97 -0.46 2.40 -10.20
C THR A 97 -0.37 1.30 -11.25
N ASP A 98 -0.72 0.04 -10.91
CA ASP A 98 -0.83 -1.04 -11.87
C ASP A 98 -1.96 -0.79 -12.87
N GLU A 99 -1.62 -0.70 -14.18
CA GLU A 99 -2.56 -0.37 -15.24
C GLU A 99 -3.36 -1.60 -15.69
N ARG A 100 -2.68 -2.72 -15.95
CA ARG A 100 -3.28 -3.88 -16.65
C ARG A 100 -4.29 -4.64 -15.81
N PHE A 101 -4.05 -4.77 -14.52
CA PHE A 101 -4.88 -5.60 -13.63
C PHE A 101 -5.78 -4.80 -12.71
N PHE A 102 -5.40 -3.56 -12.39
CA PHE A 102 -6.13 -2.71 -11.45
C PHE A 102 -6.66 -1.40 -12.06
N GLN A 103 -6.42 -1.17 -13.35
CA GLN A 103 -6.78 0.08 -14.04
C GLN A 103 -6.24 1.31 -13.30
N GLY A 104 -5.05 1.18 -12.68
CA GLY A 104 -4.34 2.23 -12.00
C GLY A 104 -3.57 3.13 -12.97
N SER A 105 -2.85 4.11 -12.43
CA SER A 105 -1.97 4.97 -13.22
C SER A 105 -1.04 5.76 -12.32
N ILE A 106 0.17 6.07 -12.79
CA ILE A 106 1.09 7.02 -12.16
C ILE A 106 0.43 8.40 -12.03
N ALA A 107 -0.33 8.84 -13.04
CA ALA A 107 -1.07 10.10 -13.01
C ALA A 107 -2.06 10.16 -11.84
N TYR A 108 -2.73 9.07 -11.49
CA TYR A 108 -3.66 9.03 -10.37
C TYR A 108 -2.96 9.26 -9.02
N LEU A 109 -1.75 8.72 -8.86
CA LEU A 109 -0.95 8.98 -7.65
C LEU A 109 -0.56 10.46 -7.57
N GLN A 110 -0.11 11.04 -8.68
CA GLN A 110 0.28 12.46 -8.75
C GLN A 110 -0.91 13.38 -8.49
N GLU A 111 -2.08 13.11 -9.10
CA GLU A 111 -3.32 13.86 -8.85
C GLU A 111 -3.73 13.80 -7.36
N ALA A 112 -3.73 12.60 -6.77
CA ALA A 112 -4.05 12.44 -5.37
C ALA A 112 -3.09 13.18 -4.44
N ARG A 113 -1.77 13.11 -4.73
CA ARG A 113 -0.74 13.81 -3.97
C ARG A 113 -0.89 15.32 -4.02
N LEU A 114 -1.22 15.87 -5.20
CA LEU A 114 -1.37 17.31 -5.41
C LEU A 114 -2.62 17.90 -4.75
N SER A 115 -3.63 17.08 -4.50
CA SER A 115 -4.93 17.56 -3.97
C SER A 115 -5.02 17.54 -2.44
N CYS A 116 -4.05 16.98 -1.71
CA CYS A 116 -4.03 17.00 -0.26
C CYS A 116 -2.61 16.80 0.29
N GLU A 117 -2.43 17.01 1.61
CA GLU A 117 -1.15 16.88 2.31
C GLU A 117 -0.87 15.48 2.88
N LEU A 118 -1.74 14.50 2.64
CA LEU A 118 -1.53 13.14 3.14
C LEU A 118 -0.34 12.46 2.45
N PRO A 119 0.47 11.67 3.19
CA PRO A 119 1.49 10.83 2.59
C PRO A 119 0.88 9.75 1.70
N VAL A 120 1.58 9.38 0.62
CA VAL A 120 1.05 8.48 -0.41
C VAL A 120 1.92 7.24 -0.57
N LEU A 121 1.30 6.06 -0.45
CA LEU A 121 1.87 4.77 -0.81
C LEU A 121 1.64 4.50 -2.31
N ARG A 122 2.70 4.21 -3.07
CA ARG A 122 2.58 3.57 -4.38
C ARG A 122 2.19 2.10 -4.21
N LYS A 123 0.95 1.78 -4.48
CA LYS A 123 0.43 0.41 -4.44
C LYS A 123 0.63 -0.25 -5.80
N ASP A 124 1.69 -1.03 -5.91
CA ASP A 124 2.10 -1.73 -7.13
C ASP A 124 2.89 -3.00 -6.77
N PHE A 125 3.23 -3.82 -7.77
CA PHE A 125 4.07 -5.01 -7.62
C PHE A 125 5.53 -4.65 -7.91
N MET A 126 6.30 -4.34 -6.86
CA MET A 126 7.70 -3.96 -6.97
C MET A 126 8.58 -5.19 -7.14
N VAL A 127 9.37 -5.24 -8.21
CA VAL A 127 10.27 -6.37 -8.53
C VAL A 127 11.68 -5.93 -8.97
N ASP A 128 11.88 -4.63 -9.21
CA ASP A 128 13.12 -4.07 -9.72
C ASP A 128 13.37 -2.67 -9.12
N GLU A 129 14.63 -2.31 -8.89
CA GLU A 129 15.06 -0.99 -8.39
C GLU A 129 14.53 0.17 -9.25
N TYR A 130 14.35 -0.07 -10.56
CA TYR A 130 13.77 0.92 -11.47
C TYR A 130 12.44 1.47 -10.96
N GLN A 131 11.56 0.59 -10.49
CA GLN A 131 10.24 0.99 -9.95
C GLN A 131 10.37 1.77 -8.64
N VAL A 132 11.40 1.49 -7.83
CA VAL A 132 11.67 2.24 -6.59
C VAL A 132 12.07 3.68 -6.92
N MET A 133 13.02 3.85 -7.87
CA MET A 133 13.42 5.18 -8.33
C MET A 133 12.26 5.93 -9.01
N GLU A 134 11.46 5.22 -9.79
CA GLU A 134 10.24 5.76 -10.40
C GLU A 134 9.23 6.21 -9.33
N ALA A 135 9.06 5.46 -8.22
CA ALA A 135 8.20 5.86 -7.10
C ALA A 135 8.68 7.17 -6.46
N GLY A 136 9.98 7.32 -6.23
CA GLY A 136 10.58 8.57 -5.74
C GLY A 136 10.35 9.72 -6.71
N ALA A 137 10.62 9.51 -8.00
CA ALA A 137 10.44 10.53 -9.04
C ALA A 137 8.99 11.00 -9.20
N MET A 138 8.00 10.10 -9.08
CA MET A 138 6.58 10.48 -9.13
C MET A 138 6.07 11.15 -7.85
N GLY A 139 6.85 11.12 -6.76
CA GLY A 139 6.51 11.75 -5.48
C GLY A 139 5.80 10.84 -4.50
N ALA A 140 5.96 9.53 -4.57
CA ALA A 140 5.50 8.65 -3.50
C ALA A 140 6.26 8.92 -2.20
N ASP A 141 5.63 8.61 -1.07
CA ASP A 141 6.24 8.69 0.27
C ASP A 141 6.58 7.30 0.80
N CYS A 142 5.93 6.27 0.26
CA CYS A 142 6.09 4.87 0.65
C CYS A 142 5.95 3.95 -0.57
N ILE A 143 6.62 2.80 -0.54
CA ILE A 143 6.44 1.71 -1.51
C ILE A 143 5.93 0.45 -0.82
N LEU A 144 5.37 -0.46 -1.61
CA LEU A 144 4.94 -1.78 -1.17
C LEU A 144 5.93 -2.85 -1.62
N LEU A 145 6.40 -3.69 -0.70
CA LEU A 145 7.11 -4.93 -1.01
C LEU A 145 6.21 -6.12 -0.63
N ILE A 146 5.93 -7.01 -1.58
CA ILE A 146 5.09 -8.18 -1.36
C ILE A 146 5.99 -9.41 -1.20
N ALA A 147 6.06 -9.98 0.00
CA ALA A 147 6.95 -11.10 0.31
C ALA A 147 6.73 -12.33 -0.60
N ALA A 148 5.47 -12.58 -0.99
CA ALA A 148 5.10 -13.65 -1.92
C ALA A 148 5.73 -13.50 -3.32
N CYS A 149 6.11 -12.28 -3.74
CA CYS A 149 6.66 -11.98 -5.06
C CYS A 149 8.20 -11.94 -5.10
N LEU A 150 8.86 -11.85 -3.94
CA LEU A 150 10.26 -11.48 -3.82
C LEU A 150 11.05 -12.52 -3.03
N SER A 151 12.33 -12.71 -3.38
CA SER A 151 13.29 -13.40 -2.52
C SER A 151 13.74 -12.49 -1.38
N ASP A 152 14.38 -13.04 -0.35
CA ASP A 152 14.93 -12.28 0.78
C ASP A 152 15.93 -11.22 0.33
N THR A 153 16.81 -11.59 -0.62
CA THR A 153 17.79 -10.65 -1.19
C THR A 153 17.09 -9.51 -1.95
N GLN A 154 16.11 -9.82 -2.79
CA GLN A 154 15.36 -8.77 -3.50
C GLN A 154 14.65 -7.82 -2.55
N MET A 155 13.99 -8.34 -1.51
CA MET A 155 13.33 -7.47 -0.51
C MET A 155 14.33 -6.54 0.16
N ALA A 156 15.50 -7.05 0.58
CA ALA A 156 16.53 -6.25 1.25
C ALA A 156 17.14 -5.19 0.32
N ASP A 157 17.39 -5.53 -0.95
CA ASP A 157 17.95 -4.60 -1.94
C ASP A 157 16.96 -3.48 -2.28
N LEU A 158 15.65 -3.82 -2.48
CA LEU A 158 14.61 -2.84 -2.77
C LEU A 158 14.33 -1.93 -1.56
N GLU A 159 14.33 -2.48 -0.35
CA GLU A 159 14.24 -1.70 0.88
C GLU A 159 15.41 -0.71 1.01
N ALA A 160 16.63 -1.18 0.79
CA ALA A 160 17.82 -0.33 0.86
C ALA A 160 17.76 0.81 -0.18
N ALA A 161 17.34 0.50 -1.41
CA ALA A 161 17.15 1.49 -2.46
C ALA A 161 16.06 2.54 -2.09
N ALA A 162 14.95 2.12 -1.49
CA ALA A 162 13.89 3.01 -1.04
C ALA A 162 14.37 3.95 0.08
N HIS A 163 15.01 3.41 1.10
CA HIS A 163 15.55 4.20 2.21
C HIS A 163 16.62 5.19 1.75
N ALA A 164 17.43 4.84 0.75
CA ALA A 164 18.47 5.73 0.21
C ALA A 164 17.90 7.03 -0.37
N ILE A 165 16.66 6.99 -0.90
CA ILE A 165 15.96 8.17 -1.44
C ILE A 165 14.87 8.71 -0.50
N GLY A 166 14.80 8.20 0.74
CA GLY A 166 13.93 8.71 1.81
C GLY A 166 12.50 8.19 1.78
N LEU A 167 12.22 7.10 1.04
CA LEU A 167 10.90 6.47 1.06
C LEU A 167 10.74 5.51 2.24
N ASP A 168 9.57 5.50 2.84
CA ASP A 168 9.14 4.43 3.75
C ASP A 168 8.81 3.16 2.95
N VAL A 169 8.81 2.01 3.63
CA VAL A 169 8.51 0.70 3.02
C VAL A 169 7.45 0.00 3.86
N LEU A 170 6.36 -0.42 3.22
CA LEU A 170 5.38 -1.35 3.79
C LEU A 170 5.66 -2.74 3.20
N VAL A 171 5.96 -3.74 4.05
CA VAL A 171 6.14 -5.11 3.60
C VAL A 171 4.87 -5.91 3.84
N GLU A 172 4.26 -6.43 2.77
CA GLU A 172 3.01 -7.21 2.80
C GLU A 172 3.31 -8.70 2.92
N VAL A 173 2.63 -9.38 3.85
CA VAL A 173 2.73 -10.83 4.12
C VAL A 173 1.35 -11.47 4.22
N HIS A 174 1.28 -12.80 3.95
CA HIS A 174 0.03 -13.57 3.94
C HIS A 174 0.05 -14.75 4.90
N ASP A 175 1.22 -15.15 5.38
CA ASP A 175 1.40 -16.27 6.29
C ASP A 175 2.63 -16.08 7.19
N GLY A 176 2.86 -17.09 8.06
CA GLY A 176 3.94 -17.02 9.04
C GLY A 176 5.33 -17.21 8.46
N GLU A 177 5.49 -17.87 7.32
CA GLU A 177 6.78 -18.02 6.64
C GLU A 177 7.19 -16.69 5.99
N GLU A 178 6.24 -16.03 5.32
CA GLU A 178 6.44 -14.69 4.76
C GLU A 178 6.72 -13.66 5.86
N LEU A 179 6.02 -13.75 7.00
CA LEU A 179 6.26 -12.88 8.15
C LEU A 179 7.70 -13.03 8.68
N ASP A 180 8.21 -14.25 8.85
CA ASP A 180 9.58 -14.47 9.32
C ASP A 180 10.63 -13.89 8.36
N ARG A 181 10.34 -13.92 7.07
CA ARG A 181 11.20 -13.31 6.04
C ARG A 181 11.13 -11.79 6.11
N ALA A 182 9.94 -11.22 6.21
CA ALA A 182 9.71 -9.78 6.30
C ALA A 182 10.34 -9.16 7.55
N LEU A 183 10.32 -9.86 8.69
CA LEU A 183 10.92 -9.38 9.94
C LEU A 183 12.46 -9.25 9.90
N LYS A 184 13.13 -9.77 8.88
CA LYS A 184 14.55 -9.54 8.64
C LYS A 184 14.86 -8.16 8.06
N LEU A 185 13.84 -7.48 7.50
CA LEU A 185 13.94 -6.13 6.97
C LEU A 185 14.05 -5.10 8.11
N LYS A 186 14.51 -3.90 7.78
CA LYS A 186 14.66 -2.78 8.73
C LYS A 186 13.37 -1.98 8.89
N THR A 187 12.49 -2.01 7.90
CA THR A 187 11.24 -1.25 7.94
C THR A 187 10.40 -1.61 9.16
N PRO A 188 9.84 -0.63 9.88
CA PRO A 188 8.94 -0.89 10.97
C PRO A 188 7.52 -1.26 10.52
N LEU A 189 7.17 -1.06 9.24
CA LEU A 189 5.82 -1.27 8.73
C LEU A 189 5.65 -2.68 8.18
N VAL A 190 4.75 -3.46 8.79
CA VAL A 190 4.39 -4.81 8.35
C VAL A 190 2.89 -4.85 8.05
N GLY A 191 2.55 -5.19 6.82
CA GLY A 191 1.17 -5.39 6.38
C GLY A 191 0.80 -6.87 6.41
N ILE A 192 -0.28 -7.24 7.10
CA ILE A 192 -0.84 -8.59 7.00
C ILE A 192 -2.07 -8.51 6.11
N ASN A 193 -1.99 -9.14 4.93
CA ASN A 193 -3.10 -9.19 4.00
C ASN A 193 -4.00 -10.40 4.30
N ASN A 194 -5.22 -10.12 4.72
CA ASN A 194 -6.24 -11.12 5.05
C ASN A 194 -6.82 -11.83 3.82
N ARG A 195 -6.45 -11.41 2.62
CA ARG A 195 -6.88 -12.04 1.37
C ARG A 195 -5.86 -13.09 0.95
N ASN A 196 -6.28 -14.33 0.86
CA ASN A 196 -5.49 -15.37 0.25
C ASN A 196 -5.35 -15.09 -1.27
N LEU A 197 -4.12 -14.90 -1.75
CA LEU A 197 -3.87 -14.55 -3.16
C LEU A 197 -4.16 -15.71 -4.13
N ARG A 198 -4.35 -16.94 -3.63
CA ARG A 198 -4.64 -18.13 -4.44
C ARG A 198 -6.14 -18.41 -4.57
N THR A 199 -6.88 -18.30 -3.45
CA THR A 199 -8.32 -18.62 -3.41
C THR A 199 -9.21 -17.39 -3.46
N PHE A 200 -8.64 -16.22 -3.17
CA PHE A 200 -9.32 -14.94 -2.92
C PHE A 200 -10.22 -14.92 -1.67
N ASP A 201 -10.18 -15.98 -0.87
CA ASP A 201 -10.85 -16.00 0.42
C ASP A 201 -10.26 -14.91 1.33
N VAL A 202 -11.13 -14.31 2.14
CA VAL A 202 -10.76 -13.24 3.07
C VAL A 202 -11.20 -13.60 4.46
N THR A 203 -10.26 -13.61 5.41
CA THR A 203 -10.57 -13.80 6.83
C THR A 203 -9.64 -12.96 7.71
N LEU A 204 -10.22 -12.22 8.65
CA LEU A 204 -9.46 -11.44 9.64
C LEU A 204 -8.67 -12.32 10.61
N ASP A 205 -8.97 -13.62 10.68
CA ASP A 205 -8.22 -14.58 11.45
C ASP A 205 -6.76 -14.70 11.02
N THR A 206 -6.45 -14.35 9.74
CA THR A 206 -5.06 -14.28 9.25
C THR A 206 -4.24 -13.28 10.07
N THR A 207 -4.74 -12.05 10.22
CA THR A 207 -4.09 -11.04 11.06
C THR A 207 -3.97 -11.51 12.50
N LEU A 208 -5.05 -12.01 13.09
CA LEU A 208 -5.08 -12.42 14.51
C LEU A 208 -4.15 -13.59 14.81
N ALA A 209 -4.04 -14.55 13.90
CA ALA A 209 -3.14 -15.70 14.06
C ALA A 209 -1.65 -15.31 14.00
N LEU A 210 -1.32 -14.27 13.21
CA LEU A 210 0.06 -13.79 13.05
C LEU A 210 0.45 -12.72 14.07
N LEU A 211 -0.51 -12.00 14.64
CA LEU A 211 -0.29 -10.91 15.59
C LEU A 211 0.68 -11.25 16.74
N PRO A 212 0.60 -12.43 17.40
CA PRO A 212 1.52 -12.77 18.50
C PRO A 212 2.99 -12.90 18.07
N ARG A 213 3.26 -13.01 16.77
CA ARG A 213 4.61 -13.14 16.20
C ARG A 213 5.19 -11.81 15.75
N VAL A 214 4.39 -10.74 15.73
CA VAL A 214 4.85 -9.39 15.31
C VAL A 214 5.51 -8.71 16.51
N PRO A 215 6.80 -8.35 16.45
CA PRO A 215 7.49 -7.66 17.53
C PRO A 215 6.91 -6.28 17.82
N ALA A 216 7.02 -5.82 19.07
CA ALA A 216 6.44 -4.57 19.54
C ALA A 216 7.04 -3.30 18.89
N ASP A 217 8.23 -3.39 18.29
CA ASP A 217 8.86 -2.31 17.55
C ASP A 217 8.31 -2.17 16.11
N ARG A 218 7.51 -3.13 15.66
CA ARG A 218 6.83 -3.10 14.36
C ARG A 218 5.45 -2.47 14.48
N LEU A 219 5.06 -1.74 13.44
CA LEU A 219 3.70 -1.23 13.28
C LEU A 219 2.96 -2.15 12.32
N LEU A 220 2.00 -2.90 12.87
CA LEU A 220 1.17 -3.80 12.09
C LEU A 220 0.05 -3.03 11.40
N VAL A 221 -0.09 -3.25 10.08
CA VAL A 221 -1.22 -2.81 9.26
C VAL A 221 -2.02 -4.03 8.84
N THR A 222 -3.32 -4.09 9.17
CA THR A 222 -4.21 -5.12 8.64
C THR A 222 -4.79 -4.69 7.30
N GLU A 223 -4.73 -5.55 6.30
CA GLU A 223 -5.16 -5.28 4.93
C GLU A 223 -6.27 -6.24 4.49
N SER A 224 -7.21 -5.76 3.73
CA SER A 224 -8.39 -6.50 3.27
C SER A 224 -9.32 -6.97 4.41
N GLY A 225 -10.60 -7.17 4.10
CA GLY A 225 -11.57 -7.80 5.00
C GLY A 225 -12.23 -6.85 6.00
N ILE A 226 -11.88 -5.58 6.05
CA ILE A 226 -12.59 -4.57 6.86
C ILE A 226 -13.76 -4.05 6.05
N LEU A 227 -14.96 -4.47 6.40
CA LEU A 227 -16.20 -4.14 5.69
C LEU A 227 -17.22 -3.41 6.57
N GLY A 228 -17.13 -3.52 7.89
CA GLY A 228 -18.05 -2.91 8.83
C GLY A 228 -17.42 -2.56 10.17
N ALA A 229 -18.16 -1.82 11.00
CA ALA A 229 -17.69 -1.37 12.31
C ALA A 229 -17.31 -2.55 13.26
N ALA A 230 -17.97 -3.68 13.13
CA ALA A 230 -17.65 -4.88 13.91
C ALA A 230 -16.24 -5.42 13.61
N ASP A 231 -15.81 -5.33 12.33
CA ASP A 231 -14.46 -5.73 11.93
C ASP A 231 -13.41 -4.82 12.55
N VAL A 232 -13.66 -3.51 12.52
CA VAL A 232 -12.78 -2.51 13.16
C VAL A 232 -12.69 -2.74 14.66
N GLN A 233 -13.84 -2.94 15.33
CA GLN A 233 -13.89 -3.21 16.77
C GLN A 233 -13.13 -4.49 17.13
N ARG A 234 -13.29 -5.55 16.35
CA ARG A 234 -12.59 -6.82 16.53
C ARG A 234 -11.06 -6.63 16.47
N MET A 235 -10.57 -5.91 15.46
CA MET A 235 -9.13 -5.65 15.33
C MET A 235 -8.60 -4.74 16.45
N ARG A 236 -9.32 -3.68 16.79
CA ARG A 236 -8.90 -2.75 17.86
C ARG A 236 -8.92 -3.39 19.25
N ALA A 237 -9.81 -4.34 19.52
CA ALA A 237 -9.81 -5.12 20.77
C ALA A 237 -8.50 -5.90 20.96
N GLU A 238 -7.89 -6.34 19.85
CA GLU A 238 -6.61 -7.03 19.80
C GLU A 238 -5.42 -6.09 19.57
N GLN A 239 -5.59 -4.79 19.85
CA GLN A 239 -4.56 -3.74 19.72
C GLN A 239 -4.03 -3.53 18.29
N VAL A 240 -4.76 -3.94 17.26
CA VAL A 240 -4.47 -3.60 15.87
C VAL A 240 -5.12 -2.25 15.57
N HIS A 241 -4.31 -1.23 15.31
CA HIS A 241 -4.76 0.16 15.18
C HIS A 241 -4.50 0.77 13.82
N ALA A 242 -3.78 0.09 12.92
CA ALA A 242 -3.55 0.55 11.55
C ALA A 242 -4.22 -0.37 10.53
N PHE A 243 -4.85 0.25 9.51
CA PHE A 243 -5.74 -0.41 8.56
C PHE A 243 -5.47 0.08 7.15
N LEU A 244 -5.39 -0.83 6.16
CA LEU A 244 -5.44 -0.47 4.75
C LEU A 244 -6.80 -0.91 4.18
N VAL A 245 -7.62 0.07 3.78
CA VAL A 245 -9.02 -0.15 3.38
C VAL A 245 -9.31 0.54 2.04
N GLY A 246 -9.87 -0.20 1.11
CA GLY A 246 -10.24 0.30 -0.22
C GLY A 246 -11.66 -0.06 -0.64
N GLU A 247 -11.99 -1.35 -0.73
CA GLU A 247 -13.26 -1.83 -1.30
C GLU A 247 -14.49 -1.24 -0.58
N ALA A 248 -14.47 -1.20 0.75
CA ALA A 248 -15.56 -0.67 1.55
C ALA A 248 -15.86 0.80 1.24
N PHE A 249 -14.83 1.59 0.95
CA PHE A 249 -14.96 3.01 0.66
C PHE A 249 -15.29 3.28 -0.82
N MET A 250 -14.62 2.59 -1.75
CA MET A 250 -14.79 2.83 -3.18
C MET A 250 -16.19 2.54 -3.69
N ARG A 251 -16.94 1.66 -3.03
CA ARG A 251 -18.33 1.34 -3.36
C ARG A 251 -19.35 2.38 -2.87
N GLN A 252 -18.94 3.32 -2.00
CA GLN A 252 -19.84 4.31 -1.44
C GLN A 252 -19.86 5.60 -2.29
N PRO A 253 -20.95 6.36 -2.28
CA PRO A 253 -21.04 7.63 -3.00
C PRO A 253 -19.89 8.59 -2.64
N ASP A 254 -19.62 8.80 -1.35
CA ASP A 254 -18.49 9.56 -0.84
C ASP A 254 -17.56 8.64 -0.02
N PRO A 255 -16.33 8.37 -0.53
CA PRO A 255 -15.39 7.48 0.14
C PRO A 255 -14.89 8.00 1.49
N GLY A 256 -14.75 9.32 1.65
CA GLY A 256 -14.32 9.92 2.91
C GLY A 256 -15.38 9.85 3.99
N GLN A 257 -16.65 10.12 3.65
CA GLN A 257 -17.76 9.91 4.58
C GLN A 257 -17.84 8.45 5.03
N ALA A 258 -17.61 7.50 4.12
CA ALA A 258 -17.60 6.08 4.47
C ALA A 258 -16.44 5.75 5.44
N LEU A 259 -15.28 6.37 5.27
CA LEU A 259 -14.18 6.24 6.21
C LEU A 259 -14.57 6.78 7.59
N GLU A 260 -15.14 7.99 7.66
CA GLU A 260 -15.56 8.60 8.93
C GLU A 260 -16.63 7.76 9.66
N GLN A 261 -17.61 7.23 8.92
CA GLN A 261 -18.65 6.36 9.48
C GLN A 261 -18.09 5.04 10.04
N LEU A 262 -17.00 4.54 9.45
CA LEU A 262 -16.42 3.27 9.83
C LEU A 262 -15.42 3.39 10.99
N PHE A 263 -14.69 4.51 11.09
CA PHE A 263 -13.56 4.69 12.00
C PHE A 263 -13.69 5.90 12.96
N GLY A 264 -14.71 6.72 12.78
CA GLY A 264 -14.99 7.91 13.57
C GLY A 264 -15.61 7.66 14.95
#